data_1439eb4ad3e0b01985e633a22b773eed
#
_entry.id   1439eb4ad3e0b01985e633a22b773eed
#
_cell.length_a   1.000
_cell.length_b   1.000
_cell.length_c   1.000
_cell.angle_alpha   90.00
_cell.angle_beta   90.00
_cell.angle_gamma   90.00
#
_symmetry.space_group_name_H-M   'P 1'
#
loop_
_entity.id
_entity.type
_entity.pdbx_description
1 polymer ?
#
loop_
_entity_poly.entity_id
_entity_poly.type
_entity_poly.pdbx_seq_one_letter_code
_entity_poly.pdbx_strand_id
1 'polypeptide(L)'
;LEKMRLPNGKRIMDSYSFELSGGMCQRVGIAMAMTFEPKLLLADEPTSALDVTTQAQIVREMMELRDTFGTSIIIVTHNIGVAAYMADKMIVMKQGKVVDSGDREEILHNPKSDYTKNLLLAVPSLKGERYV
;
A
#
# COMPACT_ATOMS: atom_id res chain seq x y z
N LEU A 1 13.33 12.12 6.99
CA LEU A 1 12.99 12.47 5.59
C LEU A 1 13.95 11.82 4.59
N GLU A 2 15.24 11.68 4.89
CA GLU A 2 16.21 11.04 3.98
C GLU A 2 15.85 9.60 3.66
N LYS A 3 15.40 8.79 4.65
CA LYS A 3 14.94 7.42 4.46
C LYS A 3 13.70 7.31 3.54
N MET A 4 12.94 8.40 3.38
CA MET A 4 11.80 8.49 2.46
C MET A 4 12.19 9.10 1.10
N ARG A 5 13.49 9.15 0.80
CA ARG A 5 14.00 9.71 -0.47
C ARG A 5 13.44 11.09 -0.80
N LEU A 6 13.12 11.88 0.21
CA LEU A 6 12.67 13.25 0.06
C LEU A 6 13.89 14.16 -0.11
N PRO A 7 14.13 14.72 -1.30
CA PRO A 7 15.25 15.63 -1.52
C PRO A 7 15.02 16.93 -0.75
N ASN A 8 16.09 17.53 -0.22
CA ASN A 8 16.03 18.80 0.49
C ASN A 8 15.04 18.82 1.68
N GLY A 9 15.22 17.91 2.63
CA GLY A 9 14.32 17.77 3.79
C GLY A 9 14.00 19.09 4.50
N LYS A 10 14.97 20.02 4.60
CA LYS A 10 14.75 21.35 5.20
C LYS A 10 13.71 22.16 4.40
N ARG A 11 13.85 22.22 3.06
CA ARG A 11 12.88 22.92 2.21
C ARG A 11 11.48 22.33 2.37
N ILE A 12 11.38 21.01 2.42
CA ILE A 12 10.08 20.33 2.58
C ILE A 12 9.45 20.67 3.93
N MET A 13 10.25 20.71 4.99
CA MET A 13 9.75 21.09 6.32
C MET A 13 9.29 22.55 6.40
N ASP A 14 9.86 23.43 5.57
CA ASP A 14 9.49 24.85 5.48
C ASP A 14 8.38 25.10 4.45
N SER A 15 7.92 24.07 3.71
CA SER A 15 6.89 24.18 2.67
C SER A 15 5.49 23.93 3.20
N TYR A 16 4.50 24.61 2.64
CA TYR A 16 3.10 24.29 2.83
C TYR A 16 2.69 23.07 1.99
N SER A 17 1.66 22.35 2.43
CA SER A 17 1.18 21.14 1.73
C SER A 17 0.78 21.38 0.27
N PHE A 18 0.25 22.56 -0.05
CA PHE A 18 -0.12 22.95 -1.43
C PHE A 18 1.08 23.24 -2.34
N GLU A 19 2.28 23.39 -1.79
CA GLU A 19 3.53 23.56 -2.54
C GLU A 19 4.21 22.22 -2.86
N LEU A 20 3.70 21.13 -2.30
CA LEU A 20 4.22 19.78 -2.46
C LEU A 20 3.35 18.96 -3.44
N SER A 21 3.98 18.08 -4.20
CA SER A 21 3.22 17.10 -4.99
C SER A 21 2.48 16.10 -4.07
N GLY A 22 1.42 15.46 -4.59
CA GLY A 22 0.68 14.44 -3.84
C GLY A 22 1.58 13.33 -3.28
N GLY A 23 2.53 12.84 -4.09
CA GLY A 23 3.50 11.85 -3.64
C GLY A 23 4.46 12.37 -2.57
N MET A 24 4.84 13.66 -2.60
CA MET A 24 5.64 14.27 -1.53
C MET A 24 4.83 14.39 -0.24
N CYS A 25 3.58 14.84 -0.31
CA CYS A 25 2.70 14.90 0.86
C CYS A 25 2.52 13.52 1.49
N GLN A 26 2.32 12.49 0.66
CA GLN A 26 2.18 11.11 1.14
C GLN A 26 3.44 10.62 1.86
N ARG A 27 4.63 10.86 1.29
CA ARG A 27 5.91 10.52 1.93
C ARG A 27 6.13 11.25 3.24
N VAL A 28 5.76 12.53 3.31
CA VAL A 28 5.82 13.30 4.56
C VAL A 28 4.90 12.66 5.60
N GLY A 29 3.66 12.31 5.24
CA GLY A 29 2.71 11.63 6.13
C GLY A 29 3.26 10.30 6.67
N ILE A 30 3.83 9.47 5.81
CA ILE A 30 4.46 8.20 6.21
C ILE A 30 5.66 8.46 7.13
N ALA A 31 6.52 9.44 6.78
CA ALA A 31 7.68 9.81 7.60
C ALA A 31 7.25 10.28 9.01
N MET A 32 6.18 11.07 9.10
CA MET A 32 5.62 11.50 10.39
C MET A 32 5.12 10.30 11.20
N ALA A 33 4.36 9.40 10.58
CA ALA A 33 3.87 8.19 11.24
C ALA A 33 5.00 7.30 11.76
N MET A 34 6.11 7.24 11.03
CA MET A 34 7.29 6.44 11.37
C MET A 34 8.27 7.11 12.34
N THR A 35 8.01 8.37 12.76
CA THR A 35 8.96 9.15 13.61
C THR A 35 9.26 8.45 14.94
N PHE A 36 8.27 7.75 15.50
CA PHE A 36 8.40 7.05 16.79
C PHE A 36 8.68 5.54 16.63
N GLU A 37 9.07 5.09 15.45
CA GLU A 37 9.35 3.68 15.13
C GLU A 37 8.24 2.75 15.65
N PRO A 38 6.99 2.93 15.20
CA PRO A 38 5.85 2.20 15.72
C PRO A 38 5.96 0.71 15.39
N LYS A 39 5.46 -0.16 16.26
CA LYS A 39 5.36 -1.59 15.98
C LYS A 39 4.29 -1.93 14.95
N LEU A 40 3.30 -1.06 14.78
CA LEU A 40 2.19 -1.22 13.83
C LEU A 40 1.90 0.11 13.15
N LEU A 41 1.88 0.09 11.82
CA LEU A 41 1.44 1.18 10.95
C LEU A 41 0.09 0.82 10.35
N LEU A 42 -0.90 1.71 10.52
CA LEU A 42 -2.20 1.61 9.83
C LEU A 42 -2.18 2.57 8.64
N ALA A 43 -2.34 2.04 7.44
CA ALA A 43 -2.33 2.81 6.21
C ALA A 43 -3.65 2.63 5.47
N ASP A 44 -4.45 3.70 5.44
CA ASP A 44 -5.72 3.73 4.73
C ASP A 44 -5.54 4.43 3.38
N GLU A 45 -5.72 3.67 2.30
CA GLU A 45 -5.57 4.10 0.91
C GLU A 45 -4.28 4.90 0.64
N PRO A 46 -3.08 4.43 1.08
CA PRO A 46 -1.86 5.24 1.07
C PRO A 46 -1.35 5.57 -0.33
N THR A 47 -1.95 5.01 -1.37
CA THR A 47 -1.56 5.24 -2.77
C THR A 47 -2.68 5.84 -3.61
N SER A 48 -3.82 6.21 -3.01
CA SER A 48 -4.94 6.80 -3.74
C SER A 48 -4.55 8.16 -4.34
N ALA A 49 -5.18 8.49 -5.47
CA ALA A 49 -4.94 9.74 -6.22
C ALA A 49 -3.49 9.97 -6.71
N LEU A 50 -2.66 8.93 -6.73
CA LEU A 50 -1.29 8.98 -7.25
C LEU A 50 -1.20 8.27 -8.60
N ASP A 51 -0.30 8.73 -9.46
CA ASP A 51 0.03 8.00 -10.69
C ASP A 51 0.71 6.66 -10.41
N VAL A 52 0.65 5.73 -11.35
CA VAL A 52 1.12 4.34 -11.19
C VAL A 52 2.60 4.27 -10.78
N THR A 53 3.43 5.16 -11.32
CA THR A 53 4.87 5.18 -11.01
C THR A 53 5.11 5.61 -9.57
N THR A 54 4.43 6.66 -9.14
CA THR A 54 4.51 7.16 -7.76
C THR A 54 3.92 6.17 -6.76
N GLN A 55 2.81 5.50 -7.09
CA GLN A 55 2.25 4.41 -6.28
C GLN A 55 3.29 3.30 -6.05
N ALA A 56 3.92 2.80 -7.13
CA ALA A 56 4.93 1.75 -7.03
C ALA A 56 6.13 2.17 -6.18
N GLN A 57 6.55 3.43 -6.24
CA GLN A 57 7.63 3.94 -5.40
C GLN A 57 7.25 3.97 -3.91
N ILE A 58 6.07 4.49 -3.58
CA ILE A 58 5.60 4.55 -2.19
C ILE A 58 5.46 3.16 -1.59
N VAL A 59 4.90 2.22 -2.35
CA VAL A 59 4.77 0.82 -1.92
C VAL A 59 6.15 0.21 -1.59
N ARG A 60 7.16 0.41 -2.44
CA ARG A 60 8.54 -0.05 -2.16
C ARG A 60 9.13 0.61 -0.92
N GLU A 61 8.95 1.92 -0.78
CA GLU A 61 9.44 2.67 0.38
C GLU A 61 8.79 2.18 1.68
N MET A 62 7.48 1.88 1.67
CA MET A 62 6.79 1.29 2.82
C MET A 62 7.34 -0.11 3.16
N MET A 63 7.64 -0.94 2.16
CA MET A 63 8.25 -2.25 2.38
C MET A 63 9.67 -2.12 2.95
N GLU A 64 10.48 -1.20 2.42
CA GLU A 64 11.83 -0.91 2.95
C GLU A 64 11.77 -0.45 4.43
N LEU A 65 10.79 0.40 4.78
CA LEU A 65 10.57 0.84 6.16
C LEU A 65 10.16 -0.32 7.08
N ARG A 66 9.23 -1.15 6.63
CA ARG A 66 8.81 -2.37 7.34
C ARG A 66 10.03 -3.23 7.69
N ASP A 67 10.87 -3.50 6.71
CA ASP A 67 12.03 -4.37 6.87
C ASP A 67 13.13 -3.72 7.74
N THR A 68 13.30 -2.39 7.63
CA THR A 68 14.31 -1.64 8.38
C THR A 68 13.96 -1.52 9.86
N PHE A 69 12.69 -1.27 10.18
CA PHE A 69 12.23 -0.98 11.55
C PHE A 69 11.51 -2.17 12.21
N GLY A 70 11.26 -3.25 11.48
CA GLY A 70 10.45 -4.36 11.98
C GLY A 70 9.01 -3.97 12.27
N THR A 71 8.48 -2.97 11.57
CA THR A 71 7.12 -2.46 11.74
C THR A 71 6.13 -3.35 11.00
N SER A 72 5.08 -3.81 11.67
CA SER A 72 3.95 -4.46 10.99
C SER A 72 3.09 -3.41 10.28
N ILE A 73 2.54 -3.75 9.12
CA ILE A 73 1.69 -2.84 8.34
C ILE A 73 0.31 -3.48 8.14
N ILE A 74 -0.74 -2.75 8.49
CA ILE A 74 -2.10 -3.04 8.02
C ILE A 74 -2.43 -1.99 6.96
N ILE A 75 -2.66 -2.44 5.74
CA ILE A 75 -3.02 -1.58 4.62
C ILE A 75 -4.47 -1.83 4.21
N VAL A 76 -5.25 -0.76 4.08
CA VAL A 76 -6.56 -0.79 3.44
C VAL A 76 -6.40 -0.21 2.04
N THR A 77 -6.82 -0.95 1.03
CA THR A 77 -6.73 -0.51 -0.36
C THR A 77 -7.76 -1.23 -1.24
N HIS A 78 -8.24 -0.55 -2.26
CA HIS A 78 -9.04 -1.16 -3.33
C HIS A 78 -8.15 -1.68 -4.48
N ASN A 79 -6.85 -1.41 -4.45
CA ASN A 79 -5.91 -1.87 -5.48
C ASN A 79 -5.35 -3.25 -5.11
N ILE A 80 -5.88 -4.27 -5.75
CA ILE A 80 -5.44 -5.66 -5.54
C ILE A 80 -3.96 -5.86 -5.86
N GLY A 81 -3.42 -5.17 -6.87
CA GLY A 81 -2.00 -5.25 -7.20
C GLY A 81 -1.10 -4.79 -6.06
N VAL A 82 -1.49 -3.72 -5.37
CA VAL A 82 -0.79 -3.24 -4.17
C VAL A 82 -0.91 -4.26 -3.04
N ALA A 83 -2.12 -4.76 -2.78
CA ALA A 83 -2.35 -5.78 -1.75
C ALA A 83 -1.55 -7.06 -2.03
N ALA A 84 -1.59 -7.57 -3.27
CA ALA A 84 -0.86 -8.77 -3.69
C ALA A 84 0.67 -8.62 -3.57
N TYR A 85 1.19 -7.40 -3.77
CA TYR A 85 2.62 -7.15 -3.65
C TYR A 85 3.10 -7.04 -2.19
N MET A 86 2.28 -6.40 -1.32
CA MET A 86 2.70 -6.07 0.04
C MET A 86 2.31 -7.10 1.10
N ALA A 87 1.19 -7.80 0.90
CA ALA A 87 0.57 -8.58 1.96
C ALA A 87 1.20 -9.96 2.15
N ASP A 88 1.36 -10.38 3.40
CA ASP A 88 1.56 -11.77 3.80
C ASP A 88 0.20 -12.46 3.98
N LYS A 89 -0.78 -11.72 4.54
CA LYS A 89 -2.16 -12.16 4.73
C LYS A 89 -3.14 -11.15 4.16
N MET A 90 -4.26 -11.62 3.64
CA MET A 90 -5.28 -10.79 3.03
C MET A 90 -6.65 -11.03 3.67
N ILE A 91 -7.41 -9.96 3.81
CA ILE A 91 -8.82 -9.96 4.21
C ILE A 91 -9.59 -9.22 3.14
N VAL A 92 -10.58 -9.87 2.54
CA VAL A 92 -11.46 -9.24 1.56
C VAL A 92 -12.77 -8.88 2.23
N MET A 93 -13.17 -7.62 2.09
CA MET A 93 -14.40 -7.09 2.68
C MET A 93 -15.39 -6.65 1.61
N LYS A 94 -16.67 -6.87 1.87
CA LYS A 94 -17.78 -6.39 1.05
C LYS A 94 -18.92 -5.93 1.97
N GLN A 95 -19.39 -4.72 1.77
CA GLN A 95 -20.52 -4.14 2.55
C GLN A 95 -20.34 -4.31 4.07
N GLY A 96 -19.13 -4.01 4.59
CA GLY A 96 -18.80 -4.08 6.00
C GLY A 96 -18.60 -5.50 6.56
N LYS A 97 -18.66 -6.54 5.72
CA LYS A 97 -18.48 -7.94 6.13
C LYS A 97 -17.22 -8.52 5.51
N VAL A 98 -16.52 -9.35 6.27
CA VAL A 98 -15.44 -10.18 5.74
C VAL A 98 -16.06 -11.28 4.88
N VAL A 99 -15.67 -11.35 3.62
CA VAL A 99 -16.16 -12.34 2.65
C VAL A 99 -15.11 -13.38 2.28
N ASP A 100 -13.83 -13.05 2.50
CA ASP A 100 -12.72 -13.98 2.33
C ASP A 100 -11.54 -13.57 3.23
N SER A 101 -10.73 -14.53 3.67
CA SER A 101 -9.50 -14.27 4.44
C SER A 101 -8.57 -15.46 4.37
N GLY A 102 -7.27 -15.19 4.32
CA GLY A 102 -6.25 -16.24 4.25
C GLY A 102 -4.86 -15.67 3.98
N ASP A 103 -3.91 -16.56 3.74
CA ASP A 103 -2.60 -16.17 3.26
C ASP A 103 -2.71 -15.60 1.84
N ARG A 104 -1.78 -14.74 1.47
CA ARG A 104 -1.77 -14.10 0.14
C ARG A 104 -1.97 -15.09 -1.00
N GLU A 105 -1.22 -16.17 -1.02
CA GLU A 105 -1.28 -17.19 -2.07
C GLU A 105 -2.65 -17.89 -2.13
N GLU A 106 -3.27 -18.14 -0.97
CA GLU A 106 -4.60 -18.73 -0.90
C GLU A 106 -5.65 -17.81 -1.52
N ILE A 107 -5.62 -16.52 -1.18
CA ILE A 107 -6.58 -15.54 -1.70
C ILE A 107 -6.38 -15.30 -3.20
N LEU A 108 -5.13 -15.25 -3.68
CA LEU A 108 -4.84 -14.96 -5.09
C LEU A 108 -5.14 -16.15 -6.01
N HIS A 109 -4.90 -17.37 -5.57
CA HIS A 109 -4.99 -18.55 -6.42
C HIS A 109 -6.19 -19.46 -6.10
N ASN A 110 -6.75 -19.39 -4.90
CA ASN A 110 -7.81 -20.28 -4.45
C ASN A 110 -8.89 -19.56 -3.61
N PRO A 111 -9.44 -18.42 -4.11
CA PRO A 111 -10.42 -17.63 -3.38
C PRO A 111 -11.72 -18.42 -3.18
N LYS A 112 -12.28 -18.35 -1.98
CA LYS A 112 -13.52 -19.05 -1.60
C LYS A 112 -14.76 -18.27 -2.03
N SER A 113 -14.70 -16.94 -1.95
CA SER A 113 -15.80 -16.06 -2.28
C SER A 113 -15.87 -15.76 -3.79
N ASP A 114 -17.06 -15.84 -4.37
CA ASP A 114 -17.27 -15.42 -5.76
C ASP A 114 -17.03 -13.93 -5.97
N TYR A 115 -17.22 -13.13 -4.92
CA TYR A 115 -16.84 -11.71 -4.97
C TYR A 115 -15.34 -11.53 -5.14
N THR A 116 -14.53 -12.28 -4.38
CA THR A 116 -13.07 -12.26 -4.49
C THR A 116 -12.61 -12.72 -5.88
N LYS A 117 -13.21 -13.78 -6.41
CA LYS A 117 -12.92 -14.27 -7.78
C LYS A 117 -13.16 -13.17 -8.82
N ASN A 118 -14.32 -12.52 -8.76
CA ASN A 118 -14.66 -11.43 -9.69
C ASN A 118 -13.74 -10.22 -9.54
N LEU A 119 -13.33 -9.91 -8.31
CA LEU A 119 -12.40 -8.82 -8.03
C LEU A 119 -11.02 -9.09 -8.65
N LEU A 120 -10.51 -10.32 -8.52
CA LEU A 120 -9.25 -10.76 -9.12
C LEU A 120 -9.30 -10.77 -10.65
N LEU A 121 -10.43 -11.21 -11.24
CA LEU A 121 -10.62 -11.20 -12.69
C LEU A 121 -10.64 -9.80 -13.30
N ALA A 122 -10.98 -8.78 -12.52
CA ALA A 122 -11.00 -7.39 -12.96
C ALA A 122 -9.61 -6.74 -13.01
N VAL A 123 -8.58 -7.39 -12.46
CA VAL A 123 -7.20 -6.86 -12.49
C VAL A 123 -6.57 -7.10 -13.86
N PRO A 124 -6.14 -6.04 -14.58
CA PRO A 124 -5.45 -6.20 -15.85
C PRO A 124 -4.09 -6.86 -15.65
N SER A 125 -3.81 -7.95 -16.33
CA SER A 125 -2.49 -8.56 -16.34
C SER A 125 -1.64 -7.94 -17.45
N LEU A 126 -0.49 -7.37 -17.10
CA LEU A 126 0.47 -6.83 -18.06
C LEU A 126 1.16 -7.93 -18.91
N LYS A 127 1.05 -9.20 -18.52
CA LYS A 127 1.68 -10.34 -19.22
C LYS A 127 0.69 -11.30 -19.87
N GLY A 128 -0.59 -10.94 -19.94
CA GLY A 128 -1.63 -11.84 -20.49
C GLY A 128 -1.97 -13.04 -19.59
N GLU A 129 -1.21 -13.30 -18.55
CA GLU A 129 -1.55 -14.28 -17.51
C GLU A 129 -2.37 -13.57 -16.45
N ARG A 130 -3.59 -14.05 -16.21
CA ARG A 130 -4.43 -13.58 -15.11
C ARG A 130 -3.95 -14.22 -13.82
N TYR A 131 -4.05 -13.53 -12.69
CA TYR A 131 -3.87 -14.10 -11.36
C TYR A 131 -5.04 -15.03 -11.00
N VAL A 132 -5.25 -16.06 -11.82
CA VAL A 132 -6.27 -17.10 -11.62
C VAL A 132 -5.66 -18.44 -12.01
#